data_f5a328488805f511ba9bf15e156f8fed
#
_entry.id   f5a328488805f511ba9bf15e156f8fed
#
_cell.length_a   1.000
_cell.length_b   1.000
_cell.length_c   1.000
_cell.angle_alpha   90.00
_cell.angle_beta   90.00
_cell.angle_gamma   90.00
#
_symmetry.space_group_name_H-M   'P 1'
#
loop_
_entity.id
_entity.type
_entity.pdbx_description
1 polymer ?
#
loop_
_entity_poly.entity_id
_entity_poly.type
_entity_poly.pdbx_seq_one_letter_code
_entity_poly.pdbx_strand_id
1 'polypeptide(L)'
;MSQQTAITPTRAQDFPEWYQQVIKAADMAENSEVRGCMVIKPWGYAIWELIQKDLDQRFKDTGHTNAYFPLLIPISYLEKEAEHAEGFATECAVVTHHRLEAQKDEATGKTRMIPTGELTEPFVIRPTSETVIGAAFARWTSSYRDLPLKVNQWCNVMRWEMRPRIFLRTAEFLWQEGHTAHETREEAIEETLTMHKVYEDFQRDVLAIPTIPGEKTEAERFPGAEQTYTVEAMVQDRKAIQAGTSHFLGQNFSKSQNICFAGRDNTQQFAWTSSWGVSTRMIGALIMMHSDDDGLVCPPRVAPQQVVIIPVTPKEESRQAILDHCEELARTLRAKNFHGQPLRVLVDRRDLGGGAKKWEWVKTVSYTHLRAHETSAHL
;
A
#
# COMPACT_ATOMS: atom_id res chain seq x y z
N MET A 1 -24.14 -20.86 25.74
CA MET A 1 -22.98 -21.46 25.05
C MET A 1 -22.26 -20.30 24.38
N SER A 2 -21.00 -20.02 24.70
CA SER A 2 -20.22 -19.03 24.00
C SER A 2 -20.03 -19.52 22.56
N GLN A 3 -20.40 -18.70 21.60
CA GLN A 3 -20.18 -18.99 20.19
C GLN A 3 -18.65 -19.09 20.00
N GLN A 4 -18.16 -20.25 19.56
CA GLN A 4 -16.74 -20.47 19.35
C GLN A 4 -16.33 -19.69 18.07
N THR A 5 -15.62 -18.58 18.27
CA THR A 5 -15.06 -17.76 17.19
C THR A 5 -13.73 -18.31 16.71
N ALA A 6 -13.36 -18.06 15.45
CA ALA A 6 -12.08 -18.51 14.90
C ALA A 6 -10.91 -17.62 15.33
N ILE A 7 -11.17 -16.38 15.72
CA ILE A 7 -10.20 -15.40 16.18
C ILE A 7 -10.34 -15.18 17.69
N THR A 8 -9.22 -15.23 18.38
CA THR A 8 -9.15 -14.99 19.84
C THR A 8 -7.91 -14.14 20.15
N PRO A 9 -8.03 -13.04 20.91
CA PRO A 9 -9.27 -12.49 21.48
C PRO A 9 -10.25 -11.98 20.42
N THR A 10 -11.52 -11.77 20.80
CA THR A 10 -12.51 -11.12 19.92
C THR A 10 -12.27 -9.62 19.85
N ARG A 11 -12.87 -8.95 18.87
CA ARG A 11 -12.82 -7.48 18.70
C ARG A 11 -13.22 -6.72 19.97
N ALA A 12 -14.23 -7.22 20.66
CA ALA A 12 -14.74 -6.60 21.87
C ALA A 12 -13.84 -6.79 23.10
N GLN A 13 -13.03 -7.85 23.11
CA GLN A 13 -12.11 -8.15 24.21
C GLN A 13 -10.80 -7.38 24.11
N ASP A 14 -10.16 -7.41 22.93
CA ASP A 14 -8.89 -6.71 22.65
C ASP A 14 -8.78 -6.44 21.17
N PHE A 15 -9.19 -5.25 20.71
CA PHE A 15 -9.18 -4.86 19.30
C PHE A 15 -7.77 -4.83 18.69
N PRO A 16 -6.72 -4.29 19.35
CA PRO A 16 -5.36 -4.33 18.84
C PRO A 16 -4.81 -5.74 18.64
N GLU A 17 -5.04 -6.65 19.59
CA GLU A 17 -4.58 -8.03 19.47
C GLU A 17 -5.43 -8.82 18.47
N TRP A 18 -6.76 -8.65 18.47
CA TRP A 18 -7.65 -9.21 17.45
C TRP A 18 -7.16 -8.88 16.04
N TYR A 19 -6.77 -7.63 15.78
CA TYR A 19 -6.23 -7.20 14.50
C TYR A 19 -4.99 -8.02 14.07
N GLN A 20 -4.05 -8.25 15.00
CA GLN A 20 -2.87 -9.07 14.73
C GLN A 20 -3.24 -10.53 14.47
N GLN A 21 -4.20 -11.06 15.20
CA GLN A 21 -4.66 -12.44 15.04
C GLN A 21 -5.39 -12.65 13.71
N VAL A 22 -6.15 -11.69 13.22
CA VAL A 22 -6.75 -11.73 11.87
C VAL A 22 -5.66 -11.84 10.80
N ILE A 23 -4.63 -10.99 10.84
CA ILE A 23 -3.51 -11.00 9.89
C ILE A 23 -2.82 -12.37 9.87
N LYS A 24 -2.54 -12.91 11.08
CA LYS A 24 -1.90 -14.21 11.24
C LYS A 24 -2.77 -15.36 10.75
N ALA A 25 -4.06 -15.35 11.10
CA ALA A 25 -4.99 -16.40 10.72
C ALA A 25 -5.29 -16.44 9.22
N ALA A 26 -5.26 -15.27 8.57
CA ALA A 26 -5.42 -15.14 7.12
C ALA A 26 -4.10 -15.29 6.35
N ASP A 27 -3.00 -15.58 7.02
CA ASP A 27 -1.66 -15.76 6.44
C ASP A 27 -1.22 -14.61 5.53
N MET A 28 -1.47 -13.36 5.98
CA MET A 28 -1.26 -12.16 5.16
C MET A 28 0.15 -11.58 5.25
N ALA A 29 0.72 -11.56 6.45
CA ALA A 29 2.02 -10.97 6.72
C ALA A 29 2.59 -11.46 8.06
N GLU A 30 3.89 -11.29 8.25
CA GLU A 30 4.58 -11.56 9.51
C GLU A 30 5.73 -10.56 9.71
N ASN A 31 6.25 -10.47 10.94
CA ASN A 31 7.43 -9.67 11.22
C ASN A 31 8.66 -10.33 10.59
N SER A 32 9.54 -9.53 10.01
CA SER A 32 10.86 -9.99 9.57
C SER A 32 11.86 -9.97 10.74
N GLU A 33 13.09 -10.42 10.48
CA GLU A 33 14.22 -10.33 11.41
C GLU A 33 14.68 -8.88 11.64
N VAL A 34 14.34 -7.97 10.73
CA VAL A 34 14.61 -6.54 10.88
C VAL A 34 13.43 -5.90 11.60
N ARG A 35 13.67 -5.40 12.81
CA ARG A 35 12.64 -4.77 13.62
C ARG A 35 11.89 -3.67 12.86
N GLY A 36 10.58 -3.81 12.83
CA GLY A 36 9.69 -2.85 12.18
C GLY A 36 9.48 -3.08 10.68
N CYS A 37 10.20 -4.01 10.07
CA CYS A 37 9.94 -4.45 8.71
C CYS A 37 9.07 -5.71 8.71
N MET A 38 8.17 -5.82 7.73
CA MET A 38 7.27 -6.96 7.60
C MET A 38 7.57 -7.76 6.33
N VAL A 39 7.34 -9.06 6.40
CA VAL A 39 7.20 -9.90 5.21
C VAL A 39 5.72 -9.91 4.84
N ILE A 40 5.38 -9.38 3.67
CA ILE A 40 4.03 -9.50 3.13
C ILE A 40 3.95 -10.84 2.39
N LYS A 41 3.13 -11.76 2.90
CA LYS A 41 2.96 -13.08 2.32
C LYS A 41 2.12 -13.04 1.04
N PRO A 42 2.12 -14.11 0.23
CA PRO A 42 1.45 -14.10 -1.08
C PRO A 42 -0.01 -13.65 -1.04
N TRP A 43 -0.76 -14.04 0.01
CA TRP A 43 -2.16 -13.63 0.14
C TRP A 43 -2.33 -12.13 0.38
N GLY A 44 -1.55 -11.57 1.30
CA GLY A 44 -1.55 -10.12 1.56
C GLY A 44 -1.02 -9.33 0.36
N TYR A 45 -0.01 -9.86 -0.33
CA TYR A 45 0.55 -9.21 -1.51
C TYR A 45 -0.42 -9.20 -2.69
N ALA A 46 -1.18 -10.28 -2.89
CA ALA A 46 -2.22 -10.32 -3.92
C ALA A 46 -3.32 -9.27 -3.72
N ILE A 47 -3.67 -8.94 -2.46
CA ILE A 47 -4.57 -7.82 -2.16
C ILE A 47 -3.91 -6.50 -2.59
N TRP A 48 -2.62 -6.31 -2.29
CA TRP A 48 -1.88 -5.11 -2.70
C TRP A 48 -1.82 -4.97 -4.22
N GLU A 49 -1.57 -6.04 -4.97
CA GLU A 49 -1.56 -6.02 -6.44
C GLU A 49 -2.92 -5.59 -7.03
N LEU A 50 -4.03 -6.04 -6.42
CA LEU A 50 -5.37 -5.65 -6.85
C LEU A 50 -5.67 -4.17 -6.54
N ILE A 51 -5.23 -3.67 -5.38
CA ILE A 51 -5.28 -2.25 -5.02
C ILE A 51 -4.45 -1.43 -6.02
N GLN A 52 -3.21 -1.85 -6.24
CA GLN A 52 -2.29 -1.19 -7.17
C GLN A 52 -2.88 -1.12 -8.58
N LYS A 53 -3.43 -2.22 -9.08
CA LYS A 53 -4.01 -2.29 -10.43
C LYS A 53 -5.16 -1.31 -10.64
N ASP A 54 -6.07 -1.17 -9.68
CA ASP A 54 -7.22 -0.25 -9.81
C ASP A 54 -6.77 1.21 -9.67
N LEU A 55 -5.94 1.52 -8.67
CA LEU A 55 -5.42 2.87 -8.48
C LEU A 55 -4.53 3.33 -9.64
N ASP A 56 -3.65 2.48 -10.14
CA ASP A 56 -2.76 2.81 -11.27
C ASP A 56 -3.56 3.19 -12.52
N GLN A 57 -4.69 2.50 -12.76
CA GLN A 57 -5.58 2.85 -13.86
C GLN A 57 -6.22 4.24 -13.63
N ARG A 58 -6.69 4.54 -12.41
CA ARG A 58 -7.27 5.85 -12.08
C ARG A 58 -6.26 6.98 -12.26
N PHE A 59 -5.00 6.75 -11.89
CA PHE A 59 -3.92 7.73 -12.11
C PHE A 59 -3.67 7.96 -13.60
N LYS A 60 -3.64 6.91 -14.41
CA LYS A 60 -3.52 7.03 -15.87
C LYS A 60 -4.71 7.75 -16.50
N ASP A 61 -5.92 7.52 -15.99
CA ASP A 61 -7.13 8.19 -16.47
C ASP A 61 -7.13 9.71 -16.16
N THR A 62 -6.35 10.15 -15.16
CA THR A 62 -6.11 11.57 -14.84
C THR A 62 -4.86 12.14 -15.52
N GLY A 63 -4.24 11.38 -16.44
CA GLY A 63 -3.12 11.82 -17.26
C GLY A 63 -1.73 11.63 -16.63
N HIS A 64 -1.62 10.86 -15.54
CA HIS A 64 -0.34 10.56 -14.92
C HIS A 64 0.38 9.42 -15.62
N THR A 65 1.71 9.45 -15.56
CA THR A 65 2.58 8.38 -16.08
C THR A 65 3.47 7.84 -14.97
N ASN A 66 3.73 6.53 -15.00
CA ASN A 66 4.62 5.92 -14.03
C ASN A 66 6.08 6.21 -14.37
N ALA A 67 6.85 6.56 -13.34
CA ALA A 67 8.31 6.70 -13.40
C ALA A 67 8.95 5.95 -12.22
N TYR A 68 10.27 5.80 -12.24
CA TYR A 68 11.02 5.24 -11.13
C TYR A 68 12.19 6.14 -10.77
N PHE A 69 12.35 6.44 -9.50
CA PHE A 69 13.44 7.26 -8.97
C PHE A 69 14.30 6.45 -7.99
N PRO A 70 15.59 6.76 -7.86
CA PRO A 70 16.49 5.99 -7.02
C PRO A 70 16.08 5.90 -5.55
N LEU A 71 16.38 4.76 -4.94
CA LEU A 71 16.16 4.50 -3.52
C LEU A 71 17.05 5.40 -2.63
N LEU A 72 18.29 5.63 -3.06
CA LEU A 72 19.30 6.36 -2.30
C LEU A 72 19.28 7.84 -2.69
N ILE A 73 19.22 8.70 -1.67
CA ILE A 73 19.23 10.16 -1.81
C ILE A 73 20.52 10.68 -1.20
N PRO A 74 21.36 11.46 -1.92
CA PRO A 74 22.52 12.12 -1.33
C PRO A 74 22.09 13.03 -0.16
N ILE A 75 22.83 13.00 0.95
CA ILE A 75 22.47 13.79 2.13
C ILE A 75 22.44 15.30 1.81
N SER A 76 23.29 15.75 0.90
CA SER A 76 23.33 17.15 0.42
C SER A 76 22.01 17.63 -0.20
N TYR A 77 21.15 16.71 -0.66
CA TYR A 77 19.82 17.09 -1.17
C TYR A 77 18.88 17.46 -0.01
N LEU A 78 18.94 16.72 1.11
CA LEU A 78 18.15 17.02 2.31
C LEU A 78 18.66 18.29 3.02
N GLU A 79 19.96 18.56 2.97
CA GLU A 79 20.53 19.79 3.53
C GLU A 79 20.02 21.05 2.83
N LYS A 80 19.76 21.00 1.53
CA LYS A 80 19.15 22.10 0.77
C LYS A 80 17.70 22.39 1.18
N GLU A 81 17.05 21.41 1.78
CA GLU A 81 15.67 21.48 2.23
C GLU A 81 15.56 21.42 3.76
N ALA A 82 16.61 21.78 4.47
CA ALA A 82 16.72 21.58 5.93
C ALA A 82 15.50 22.11 6.70
N GLU A 83 14.92 23.24 6.28
CA GLU A 83 13.70 23.81 6.89
C GLU A 83 12.46 22.91 6.70
N HIS A 84 12.39 22.09 5.64
CA HIS A 84 11.30 21.18 5.34
C HIS A 84 11.61 19.73 5.72
N ALA A 85 12.89 19.35 5.73
CA ALA A 85 13.36 18.00 6.05
C ALA A 85 13.36 17.71 7.56
N GLU A 86 13.30 18.71 8.42
CA GLU A 86 13.39 18.57 9.88
C GLU A 86 12.36 17.56 10.45
N GLY A 87 11.15 17.51 9.86
CA GLY A 87 10.11 16.57 10.23
C GLY A 87 10.41 15.09 9.92
N PHE A 88 11.32 14.79 8.97
CA PHE A 88 11.69 13.43 8.55
C PHE A 88 13.12 13.04 8.97
N ALA A 89 13.97 13.99 9.30
CA ALA A 89 15.39 13.78 9.54
C ALA A 89 15.67 12.77 10.67
N THR A 90 14.81 12.74 11.69
CA THR A 90 14.95 11.84 12.85
C THR A 90 14.57 10.39 12.56
N GLU A 91 13.90 10.11 11.45
CA GLU A 91 13.39 8.79 11.07
C GLU A 91 14.14 8.19 9.86
N CYS A 92 15.22 8.81 9.40
CA CYS A 92 15.95 8.35 8.22
C CYS A 92 16.92 7.20 8.53
N ALA A 93 16.97 6.22 7.62
CA ALA A 93 18.05 5.23 7.58
C ALA A 93 19.17 5.75 6.67
N VAL A 94 20.41 5.70 7.18
CA VAL A 94 21.57 6.27 6.49
C VAL A 94 22.54 5.17 6.08
N VAL A 95 23.00 5.21 4.83
CA VAL A 95 24.01 4.33 4.26
C VAL A 95 25.34 5.07 4.28
N THR A 96 26.29 4.55 5.04
CA THR A 96 27.61 5.18 5.28
C THR A 96 28.78 4.43 4.63
N HIS A 97 28.57 3.16 4.23
CA HIS A 97 29.61 2.30 3.65
C HIS A 97 29.08 1.60 2.41
N HIS A 98 29.98 1.27 1.46
CA HIS A 98 29.58 0.67 0.19
C HIS A 98 29.96 -0.81 0.04
N ARG A 99 30.62 -1.43 1.02
CA ARG A 99 30.98 -2.85 0.97
C ARG A 99 31.10 -3.49 2.35
N LEU A 100 31.18 -4.81 2.36
CA LEU A 100 31.48 -5.61 3.55
C LEU A 100 32.80 -6.38 3.33
N GLU A 101 33.61 -6.50 4.37
CA GLU A 101 34.82 -7.32 4.38
C GLU A 101 34.76 -8.36 5.51
N ALA A 102 35.26 -9.56 5.20
CA ALA A 102 35.35 -10.62 6.18
C ALA A 102 36.53 -10.37 7.13
N GLN A 103 36.28 -10.24 8.42
CA GLN A 103 37.27 -10.12 9.45
C GLN A 103 37.19 -11.31 10.41
N LYS A 104 38.33 -11.95 10.67
CA LYS A 104 38.40 -13.05 11.63
C LYS A 104 38.58 -12.45 13.06
N ASP A 105 37.66 -12.83 13.93
CA ASP A 105 37.75 -12.50 15.36
C ASP A 105 38.81 -13.39 16.00
N GLU A 106 39.92 -12.82 16.47
CA GLU A 106 41.07 -13.56 17.03
C GLU A 106 40.72 -14.32 18.32
N ALA A 107 39.76 -13.81 19.10
CA ALA A 107 39.39 -14.41 20.39
C ALA A 107 38.46 -15.61 20.22
N THR A 108 37.54 -15.58 19.22
CA THR A 108 36.54 -16.60 18.99
C THR A 108 36.79 -17.49 17.77
N GLY A 109 37.74 -17.08 16.90
CA GLY A 109 38.02 -17.73 15.63
C GLY A 109 36.88 -17.63 14.57
N LYS A 110 35.80 -16.91 14.88
CA LYS A 110 34.65 -16.73 13.99
C LYS A 110 34.90 -15.61 13.00
N THR A 111 34.42 -15.80 11.77
CA THR A 111 34.43 -14.74 10.76
C THR A 111 33.22 -13.85 10.96
N ARG A 112 33.42 -12.52 10.98
CA ARG A 112 32.40 -11.48 10.98
C ARG A 112 32.50 -10.66 9.71
N MET A 113 31.37 -10.21 9.21
CA MET A 113 31.31 -9.24 8.12
C MET A 113 31.24 -7.84 8.73
N ILE A 114 32.19 -6.99 8.40
CA ILE A 114 32.24 -5.59 8.86
C ILE A 114 32.05 -4.63 7.68
N PRO A 115 31.29 -3.53 7.88
CA PRO A 115 31.22 -2.47 6.90
C PRO A 115 32.59 -1.84 6.68
N THR A 116 32.96 -1.66 5.40
CA THR A 116 34.20 -0.98 4.98
C THR A 116 33.94 -0.12 3.75
N GLY A 117 34.90 0.72 3.42
CA GLY A 117 34.76 1.65 2.32
C GLY A 117 33.73 2.72 2.67
N GLU A 118 34.04 3.56 3.66
CA GLU A 118 33.23 4.70 4.04
C GLU A 118 32.98 5.62 2.84
N LEU A 119 31.74 6.06 2.69
CA LEU A 119 31.33 6.96 1.63
C LEU A 119 31.79 8.38 1.95
N THR A 120 32.32 9.09 0.97
CA THR A 120 32.66 10.51 1.11
C THR A 120 31.41 11.35 1.42
N GLU A 121 30.28 10.99 0.81
CA GLU A 121 28.96 11.54 1.09
C GLU A 121 28.01 10.39 1.44
N PRO A 122 27.43 10.35 2.65
CA PRO A 122 26.41 9.38 3.02
C PRO A 122 25.16 9.50 2.16
N PHE A 123 24.45 8.39 1.99
CA PHE A 123 23.14 8.38 1.36
C PHE A 123 22.05 8.08 2.37
N VAL A 124 20.87 8.64 2.14
CA VAL A 124 19.66 8.34 2.89
C VAL A 124 18.79 7.39 2.07
N ILE A 125 18.30 6.32 2.71
CA ILE A 125 17.22 5.53 2.12
C ILE A 125 15.97 6.40 2.14
N ARG A 126 15.35 6.63 0.99
CA ARG A 126 14.25 7.58 0.83
C ARG A 126 13.13 7.38 1.88
N PRO A 127 12.82 8.40 2.70
CA PRO A 127 11.62 8.42 3.55
C PRO A 127 10.39 8.93 2.77
N THR A 128 10.63 9.68 1.72
CA THR A 128 9.74 10.25 0.71
C THR A 128 10.61 10.75 -0.44
N SER A 129 10.06 11.09 -1.59
CA SER A 129 10.85 11.35 -2.81
C SER A 129 10.77 12.77 -3.35
N GLU A 130 10.19 13.74 -2.62
CA GLU A 130 10.09 15.14 -3.09
C GLU A 130 11.44 15.68 -3.54
N THR A 131 12.52 15.42 -2.78
CA THR A 131 13.87 15.91 -3.07
C THR A 131 14.44 15.37 -4.37
N VAL A 132 14.38 14.05 -4.56
CA VAL A 132 14.95 13.40 -5.76
C VAL A 132 14.10 13.64 -7.00
N ILE A 133 12.78 13.68 -6.84
CA ILE A 133 11.85 13.96 -7.93
C ILE A 133 11.94 15.43 -8.34
N GLY A 134 11.98 16.35 -7.39
CA GLY A 134 12.14 17.75 -7.68
C GLY A 134 13.45 18.09 -8.39
N ALA A 135 14.56 17.44 -8.00
CA ALA A 135 15.82 17.55 -8.72
C ALA A 135 15.73 17.01 -10.17
N ALA A 136 14.89 16.02 -10.44
CA ALA A 136 14.59 15.57 -11.80
C ALA A 136 13.72 16.59 -12.54
N PHE A 137 12.67 17.10 -11.90
CA PHE A 137 11.80 18.12 -12.47
C PHE A 137 12.57 19.39 -12.87
N ALA A 138 13.52 19.81 -12.03
CA ALA A 138 14.39 20.97 -12.35
C ALA A 138 15.19 20.77 -13.64
N ARG A 139 15.55 19.52 -13.99
CA ARG A 139 16.25 19.20 -15.24
C ARG A 139 15.30 19.01 -16.44
N TRP A 140 14.06 18.61 -16.17
CA TRP A 140 13.07 18.30 -17.21
C TRP A 140 12.26 19.53 -17.62
N THR A 141 12.27 20.58 -16.81
CA THR A 141 11.47 21.80 -16.99
C THR A 141 12.37 22.95 -17.40
N SER A 142 12.15 23.50 -18.57
CA SER A 142 12.82 24.68 -19.07
C SER A 142 11.85 25.77 -19.57
N SER A 143 10.66 25.38 -19.97
CA SER A 143 9.63 26.24 -20.54
C SER A 143 8.25 25.83 -20.05
N TYR A 144 7.30 26.76 -20.08
CA TYR A 144 5.89 26.49 -19.79
C TYR A 144 5.31 25.34 -20.66
N ARG A 145 5.92 25.02 -21.79
CA ARG A 145 5.50 23.92 -22.68
C ARG A 145 5.83 22.54 -22.12
N ASP A 146 6.73 22.47 -21.17
CA ASP A 146 7.11 21.21 -20.50
C ASP A 146 6.13 20.88 -19.35
N LEU A 147 5.25 21.80 -19.01
CA LEU A 147 4.24 21.67 -17.94
C LEU A 147 2.84 21.35 -18.49
N PRO A 148 1.96 20.66 -17.76
CA PRO A 148 2.25 20.08 -16.45
C PRO A 148 3.09 18.79 -16.54
N LEU A 149 4.01 18.59 -15.58
CA LEU A 149 4.61 17.29 -15.32
C LEU A 149 3.72 16.53 -14.32
N LYS A 150 3.35 15.29 -14.67
CA LYS A 150 2.48 14.45 -13.84
C LYS A 150 3.05 13.04 -13.77
N VAL A 151 3.73 12.72 -12.67
CA VAL A 151 4.35 11.40 -12.48
C VAL A 151 3.85 10.72 -11.22
N ASN A 152 3.84 9.39 -11.29
CA ASN A 152 3.56 8.49 -10.19
C ASN A 152 4.69 7.46 -10.08
N GLN A 153 5.04 7.04 -8.86
CA GLN A 153 5.91 5.89 -8.67
C GLN A 153 5.33 4.92 -7.63
N TRP A 154 5.42 3.64 -7.94
CA TRP A 154 5.18 2.54 -7.02
C TRP A 154 6.51 2.09 -6.45
N CYS A 155 6.69 2.20 -5.15
CA CYS A 155 7.97 1.91 -4.52
C CYS A 155 7.82 1.57 -3.03
N ASN A 156 8.96 1.28 -2.40
CA ASN A 156 9.10 1.24 -0.95
C ASN A 156 9.71 2.55 -0.44
N VAL A 157 9.48 2.85 0.82
CA VAL A 157 10.15 3.90 1.59
C VAL A 157 10.49 3.35 2.97
N MET A 158 11.44 4.00 3.65
CA MET A 158 11.87 3.61 4.99
C MET A 158 11.84 4.80 5.95
N ARG A 159 11.13 4.62 7.08
CA ARG A 159 11.07 5.56 8.21
C ARG A 159 11.21 4.77 9.49
N TRP A 160 12.22 5.04 10.32
CA TRP A 160 12.38 4.34 11.59
C TRP A 160 11.13 4.49 12.45
N GLU A 161 10.45 3.37 12.71
CA GLU A 161 9.25 3.33 13.54
C GLU A 161 9.54 2.64 14.88
N MET A 162 9.29 3.35 15.96
CA MET A 162 9.57 2.83 17.32
C MET A 162 8.51 1.86 17.82
N ARG A 163 7.29 1.96 17.32
CA ARG A 163 6.12 1.14 17.71
C ARG A 163 5.46 0.49 16.49
N PRO A 164 6.16 -0.44 15.82
CA PRO A 164 5.66 -1.01 14.57
C PRO A 164 4.37 -1.82 14.77
N ARG A 165 3.49 -1.73 13.78
CA ARG A 165 2.29 -2.56 13.65
C ARG A 165 2.12 -2.93 12.18
N ILE A 166 2.02 -4.22 11.90
CA ILE A 166 1.90 -4.76 10.53
C ILE A 166 0.81 -4.00 9.75
N PHE A 167 1.11 -3.60 8.53
CA PHE A 167 0.34 -2.76 7.60
C PHE A 167 0.06 -1.32 8.07
N LEU A 168 -0.02 -1.02 9.35
CA LEU A 168 -0.42 0.31 9.86
C LEU A 168 0.75 1.26 10.03
N ARG A 169 1.81 0.78 10.68
CA ARG A 169 3.04 1.52 10.97
C ARG A 169 4.21 0.55 10.95
N THR A 170 4.96 0.53 9.88
CA THR A 170 6.17 -0.28 9.73
C THR A 170 7.33 0.60 9.32
N ALA A 171 8.55 0.19 9.65
CA ALA A 171 9.75 0.95 9.28
C ALA A 171 9.93 0.99 7.76
N GLU A 172 9.73 -0.12 7.09
CA GLU A 172 9.64 -0.19 5.64
C GLU A 172 8.20 -0.52 5.24
N PHE A 173 7.71 0.12 4.19
CA PHE A 173 6.40 -0.15 3.62
C PHE A 173 6.36 0.14 2.12
N LEU A 174 5.43 -0.53 1.44
CA LEU A 174 5.11 -0.24 0.05
C LEU A 174 4.09 0.88 0.00
N TRP A 175 4.25 1.73 -0.99
CA TRP A 175 3.33 2.82 -1.25
C TRP A 175 3.29 3.22 -2.71
N GLN A 176 2.45 4.15 -2.99
CA GLN A 176 2.45 4.96 -4.18
C GLN A 176 2.64 6.41 -3.76
N GLU A 177 3.44 7.13 -4.50
CA GLU A 177 3.57 8.58 -4.41
C GLU A 177 3.48 9.20 -5.79
N GLY A 178 2.66 10.23 -5.89
CA GLY A 178 2.55 11.03 -7.09
C GLY A 178 3.10 12.43 -6.86
N HIS A 179 3.71 12.99 -7.89
CA HIS A 179 4.31 14.31 -7.84
C HIS A 179 4.01 15.05 -9.15
N THR A 180 3.68 16.32 -9.03
CA THR A 180 3.34 17.14 -10.20
C THR A 180 3.99 18.51 -10.13
N ALA A 181 4.20 19.11 -11.30
CA ALA A 181 4.59 20.51 -11.44
C ALA A 181 3.70 21.18 -12.49
N HIS A 182 3.28 22.41 -12.20
CA HIS A 182 2.28 23.16 -12.98
C HIS A 182 2.75 24.60 -13.25
N GLU A 183 2.21 25.21 -14.31
CA GLU A 183 2.46 26.61 -14.67
C GLU A 183 1.83 27.55 -13.65
N THR A 184 0.60 27.23 -13.18
CA THR A 184 -0.18 28.12 -12.32
C THR A 184 -0.53 27.48 -10.96
N ARG A 185 -0.83 28.36 -10.01
CA ARG A 185 -1.29 27.96 -8.68
C ARG A 185 -2.62 27.20 -8.73
N GLU A 186 -3.51 27.69 -9.57
CA GLU A 186 -4.85 27.16 -9.74
C GLU A 186 -4.81 25.73 -10.29
N GLU A 187 -3.96 25.44 -11.29
CA GLU A 187 -3.76 24.09 -11.82
C GLU A 187 -3.24 23.12 -10.76
N ALA A 188 -2.28 23.54 -9.93
CA ALA A 188 -1.72 22.68 -8.88
C ALA A 188 -2.74 22.40 -7.75
N ILE A 189 -3.62 23.37 -7.42
CA ILE A 189 -4.71 23.16 -6.46
C ILE A 189 -5.75 22.20 -7.06
N GLU A 190 -6.17 22.41 -8.30
CA GLU A 190 -7.11 21.53 -9.00
C GLU A 190 -6.59 20.09 -9.04
N GLU A 191 -5.30 19.92 -9.35
CA GLU A 191 -4.65 18.61 -9.32
C GLU A 191 -4.68 17.97 -7.92
N THR A 192 -4.36 18.75 -6.89
CA THR A 192 -4.39 18.28 -5.50
C THR A 192 -5.78 17.78 -5.11
N LEU A 193 -6.83 18.51 -5.48
CA LEU A 193 -8.22 18.15 -5.20
C LEU A 193 -8.69 16.96 -6.07
N THR A 194 -8.24 16.87 -7.31
CA THR A 194 -8.51 15.74 -8.20
C THR A 194 -7.97 14.44 -7.60
N MET A 195 -6.73 14.45 -7.11
CA MET A 195 -6.12 13.27 -6.51
C MET A 195 -6.74 12.91 -5.15
N HIS A 196 -7.14 13.92 -4.37
CA HIS A 196 -7.93 13.73 -3.16
C HIS A 196 -9.25 13.02 -3.47
N LYS A 197 -9.95 13.43 -4.52
CA LYS A 197 -11.18 12.80 -4.98
C LYS A 197 -10.98 11.38 -5.50
N VAL A 198 -9.88 11.12 -6.21
CA VAL A 198 -9.51 9.75 -6.65
C VAL A 198 -9.39 8.81 -5.46
N TYR A 199 -8.76 9.25 -4.36
CA TYR A 199 -8.65 8.44 -3.15
C TYR A 199 -9.99 8.21 -2.46
N GLU A 200 -10.82 9.24 -2.33
CA GLU A 200 -12.15 9.11 -1.77
C GLU A 200 -12.99 8.08 -2.55
N ASP A 201 -13.03 8.22 -3.88
CA ASP A 201 -13.79 7.32 -4.75
C ASP A 201 -13.24 5.89 -4.72
N PHE A 202 -11.91 5.73 -4.69
CA PHE A 202 -11.29 4.43 -4.59
C PHE A 202 -11.65 3.73 -3.26
N GLN A 203 -11.54 4.42 -2.13
CA GLN A 203 -11.90 3.88 -0.82
C GLN A 203 -13.36 3.42 -0.80
N ARG A 204 -14.29 4.25 -1.29
CA ARG A 204 -15.71 3.95 -1.32
C ARG A 204 -16.06 2.80 -2.30
N ASP A 205 -15.59 2.90 -3.54
CA ASP A 205 -16.08 2.05 -4.63
C ASP A 205 -15.35 0.71 -4.72
N VAL A 206 -14.10 0.65 -4.25
CA VAL A 206 -13.24 -0.54 -4.39
C VAL A 206 -13.03 -1.23 -3.04
N LEU A 207 -12.69 -0.47 -2.01
CA LEU A 207 -12.46 -1.02 -0.68
C LEU A 207 -13.74 -1.04 0.18
N ALA A 208 -14.86 -0.48 -0.30
CA ALA A 208 -16.12 -0.33 0.44
C ALA A 208 -15.92 0.36 1.81
N ILE A 209 -14.96 1.28 1.89
CA ILE A 209 -14.64 2.04 3.08
C ILE A 209 -15.26 3.44 2.95
N PRO A 210 -16.28 3.79 3.74
CA PRO A 210 -16.78 5.16 3.80
C PRO A 210 -15.72 6.05 4.46
N THR A 211 -15.37 7.13 3.78
CA THR A 211 -14.39 8.10 4.25
C THR A 211 -14.99 9.48 4.43
N ILE A 212 -14.36 10.27 5.29
CA ILE A 212 -14.66 11.68 5.49
C ILE A 212 -13.50 12.46 4.85
N PRO A 213 -13.74 13.17 3.74
CA PRO A 213 -12.74 14.06 3.14
C PRO A 213 -12.63 15.36 3.95
N GLY A 214 -11.42 15.90 4.03
CA GLY A 214 -11.20 17.16 4.74
C GLY A 214 -9.81 17.75 4.53
N GLU A 215 -9.65 19.02 4.91
CA GLU A 215 -8.35 19.68 4.99
C GLU A 215 -7.78 19.55 6.41
N LYS A 216 -6.51 19.25 6.52
CA LYS A 216 -5.79 19.18 7.80
C LYS A 216 -5.52 20.59 8.35
N THR A 217 -5.57 20.71 9.67
CA THR A 217 -5.12 21.92 10.36
C THR A 217 -3.63 22.17 10.12
N GLU A 218 -3.17 23.38 10.32
CA GLU A 218 -1.77 23.77 10.12
C GLU A 218 -0.79 22.88 10.90
N ALA A 219 -1.12 22.52 12.13
CA ALA A 219 -0.29 21.65 12.97
C ALA A 219 -0.15 20.21 12.45
N GLU A 220 -1.07 19.74 11.60
CA GLU A 220 -1.12 18.38 11.06
C GLU A 220 -0.74 18.31 9.57
N ARG A 221 -0.38 19.44 8.98
CA ARG A 221 0.02 19.52 7.56
C ARG A 221 1.30 18.73 7.30
N PHE A 222 1.44 18.26 6.09
CA PHE A 222 2.72 17.74 5.61
C PHE A 222 3.78 18.85 5.64
N PRO A 223 4.97 18.60 6.18
CA PRO A 223 6.03 19.60 6.25
C PRO A 223 6.34 20.19 4.86
N GLY A 224 6.31 21.50 4.75
CA GLY A 224 6.51 22.22 3.50
C GLY A 224 5.28 22.39 2.61
N ALA A 225 4.12 21.82 2.95
CA ALA A 225 2.88 22.03 2.21
C ALA A 225 2.16 23.30 2.67
N GLU A 226 1.54 24.02 1.72
CA GLU A 226 0.62 25.11 2.02
C GLU A 226 -0.75 24.59 2.46
N GLN A 227 -1.19 23.47 1.86
CA GLN A 227 -2.45 22.78 2.20
C GLN A 227 -2.25 21.26 2.14
N THR A 228 -2.88 20.55 3.05
CA THR A 228 -2.92 19.08 3.06
C THR A 228 -4.36 18.61 3.18
N TYR A 229 -4.80 17.84 2.20
CA TYR A 229 -6.09 17.17 2.21
C TYR A 229 -5.93 15.72 2.59
N THR A 230 -6.91 15.16 3.30
CA THR A 230 -6.92 13.78 3.76
C THR A 230 -8.29 13.16 3.56
N VAL A 231 -8.31 11.85 3.34
CA VAL A 231 -9.51 11.03 3.50
C VAL A 231 -9.31 10.14 4.72
N GLU A 232 -10.24 10.23 5.66
CA GLU A 232 -10.16 9.50 6.92
C GLU A 232 -11.36 8.57 7.09
N ALA A 233 -11.11 7.37 7.61
CA ALA A 233 -12.13 6.37 7.90
C ALA A 233 -12.24 6.12 9.39
N MET A 234 -13.46 5.88 9.88
CA MET A 234 -13.69 5.45 11.25
C MET A 234 -13.71 3.93 11.32
N VAL A 235 -12.75 3.34 12.03
CA VAL A 235 -12.66 1.88 12.21
C VAL A 235 -13.57 1.38 13.33
N GLN A 236 -13.72 0.05 13.46
CA GLN A 236 -14.72 -0.57 14.34
C GLN A 236 -14.55 -0.22 15.84
N ASP A 237 -13.33 0.14 16.29
CA ASP A 237 -13.09 0.63 17.64
C ASP A 237 -13.33 2.14 17.81
N ARG A 238 -13.95 2.79 16.83
CA ARG A 238 -14.32 4.22 16.78
C ARG A 238 -13.12 5.18 16.74
N LYS A 239 -11.97 4.72 16.29
CA LYS A 239 -10.82 5.59 16.01
C LYS A 239 -10.77 5.93 14.52
N ALA A 240 -10.24 7.11 14.21
CA ALA A 240 -9.98 7.52 12.83
C ALA A 240 -8.66 6.93 12.33
N ILE A 241 -8.64 6.55 11.06
CA ILE A 241 -7.43 6.18 10.34
C ILE A 241 -7.33 6.99 9.05
N GLN A 242 -6.14 7.53 8.79
CA GLN A 242 -5.83 8.21 7.54
C GLN A 242 -5.70 7.17 6.41
N ALA A 243 -6.51 7.34 5.36
CA ALA A 243 -6.61 6.41 4.24
C ALA A 243 -6.03 6.95 2.92
N GLY A 244 -5.54 8.18 2.91
CA GLY A 244 -4.86 8.82 1.77
C GLY A 244 -4.68 10.31 2.01
N THR A 245 -3.64 10.90 1.41
CA THR A 245 -3.36 12.34 1.51
C THR A 245 -2.98 12.92 0.16
N SER A 246 -3.33 14.19 -0.03
CA SER A 246 -2.95 15.00 -1.18
C SER A 246 -2.48 16.37 -0.69
N HIS A 247 -1.36 16.86 -1.19
CA HIS A 247 -0.69 18.05 -0.70
C HIS A 247 -0.54 19.07 -1.80
N PHE A 248 -1.02 20.28 -1.58
CA PHE A 248 -0.61 21.44 -2.34
C PHE A 248 0.66 22.00 -1.70
N LEU A 249 1.79 21.86 -2.40
CA LEU A 249 3.11 22.24 -1.89
C LEU A 249 3.45 23.70 -2.17
N GLY A 250 2.62 24.38 -2.98
CA GLY A 250 2.91 25.74 -3.40
C GLY A 250 4.19 25.82 -4.22
N GLN A 251 5.04 26.77 -3.86
CA GLN A 251 6.37 26.94 -4.47
C GLN A 251 7.53 26.63 -3.51
N ASN A 252 7.26 26.05 -2.35
CA ASN A 252 8.29 25.83 -1.33
C ASN A 252 9.39 24.89 -1.85
N PHE A 253 9.00 23.71 -2.36
CA PHE A 253 9.94 22.75 -2.93
C PHE A 253 10.53 23.21 -4.28
N SER A 254 9.76 23.90 -5.12
CA SER A 254 10.29 24.40 -6.38
C SER A 254 11.34 25.49 -6.21
N LYS A 255 11.24 26.30 -5.17
CA LYS A 255 12.28 27.31 -4.83
C LYS A 255 13.54 26.65 -4.27
N SER A 256 13.40 25.71 -3.35
CA SER A 256 14.59 25.00 -2.76
C SER A 256 15.32 24.16 -3.79
N GLN A 257 14.59 23.57 -4.74
CA GLN A 257 15.14 22.66 -5.77
C GLN A 257 15.37 23.32 -7.13
N ASN A 258 15.05 24.60 -7.25
CA ASN A 258 15.21 25.38 -8.47
C ASN A 258 14.41 24.82 -9.67
N ILE A 259 13.14 24.42 -9.44
CA ILE A 259 12.24 23.99 -10.51
C ILE A 259 11.68 25.24 -11.19
N CYS A 260 12.42 25.73 -12.18
CA CYS A 260 12.13 26.98 -12.90
C CYS A 260 11.80 26.71 -14.37
N PHE A 261 10.98 27.59 -14.93
CA PHE A 261 10.64 27.58 -16.34
C PHE A 261 10.54 29.00 -16.92
N ALA A 262 10.78 29.14 -18.20
CA ALA A 262 10.47 30.36 -18.92
C ALA A 262 8.97 30.43 -19.19
N GLY A 263 8.31 31.44 -18.63
CA GLY A 263 6.90 31.72 -18.83
C GLY A 263 6.59 32.18 -20.25
N ARG A 264 5.30 32.44 -20.53
CA ARG A 264 4.81 32.91 -21.83
C ARG A 264 5.35 34.28 -22.21
N ASP A 265 5.74 35.05 -21.24
CA ASP A 265 6.36 36.39 -21.35
C ASP A 265 7.92 36.34 -21.35
N ASN A 266 8.50 35.16 -21.43
CA ASN A 266 9.93 34.87 -21.30
C ASN A 266 10.56 35.25 -19.93
N THR A 267 9.76 35.50 -18.89
CA THR A 267 10.28 35.64 -17.52
C THR A 267 10.51 34.29 -16.87
N GLN A 268 11.53 34.20 -16.00
CA GLN A 268 11.77 33.00 -15.21
C GLN A 268 10.77 32.95 -14.05
N GLN A 269 10.10 31.80 -13.93
CA GLN A 269 9.09 31.55 -12.90
C GLN A 269 9.38 30.22 -12.22
N PHE A 270 9.01 30.09 -10.94
CA PHE A 270 9.01 28.81 -10.23
C PHE A 270 7.70 28.05 -10.48
N ALA A 271 7.79 26.76 -10.70
CA ALA A 271 6.62 25.91 -10.86
C ALA A 271 5.82 25.80 -9.56
N TRP A 272 4.52 25.57 -9.69
CA TRP A 272 3.64 25.20 -8.59
C TRP A 272 3.57 23.67 -8.50
N THR A 273 3.72 23.11 -7.30
CA THR A 273 3.89 21.67 -7.13
C THR A 273 2.83 21.08 -6.23
N SER A 274 2.51 19.80 -6.46
CA SER A 274 1.70 18.98 -5.59
C SER A 274 2.31 17.60 -5.40
N SER A 275 1.98 16.93 -4.30
CA SER A 275 2.29 15.52 -4.07
C SER A 275 1.11 14.81 -3.40
N TRP A 276 1.01 13.51 -3.59
CA TRP A 276 -0.09 12.70 -3.04
C TRP A 276 0.33 11.25 -2.90
N GLY A 277 -0.20 10.55 -1.87
CA GLY A 277 0.25 9.20 -1.58
C GLY A 277 -0.70 8.37 -0.75
N VAL A 278 -0.62 7.05 -0.98
CA VAL A 278 -1.23 6.00 -0.17
C VAL A 278 -0.29 4.81 -0.03
N SER A 279 -0.42 4.06 1.06
CA SER A 279 0.46 2.94 1.37
C SER A 279 -0.32 1.65 1.64
N THR A 280 0.40 0.59 1.93
CA THR A 280 -0.14 -0.67 2.45
C THR A 280 -0.99 -0.51 3.72
N ARG A 281 -1.02 0.70 4.34
CA ARG A 281 -1.96 1.04 5.41
C ARG A 281 -3.42 0.84 5.01
N MET A 282 -3.75 0.95 3.72
CA MET A 282 -5.10 0.65 3.22
C MET A 282 -5.53 -0.79 3.50
N ILE A 283 -4.60 -1.76 3.49
CA ILE A 283 -4.89 -3.16 3.88
C ILE A 283 -5.23 -3.21 5.36
N GLY A 284 -4.49 -2.49 6.21
CA GLY A 284 -4.80 -2.37 7.62
C GLY A 284 -6.18 -1.76 7.89
N ALA A 285 -6.53 -0.70 7.17
CA ALA A 285 -7.85 -0.08 7.24
C ALA A 285 -8.95 -1.06 6.82
N LEU A 286 -8.76 -1.78 5.71
CA LEU A 286 -9.68 -2.82 5.23
C LEU A 286 -9.94 -3.88 6.31
N ILE A 287 -8.90 -4.39 6.96
CA ILE A 287 -9.04 -5.38 8.04
C ILE A 287 -9.85 -4.81 9.20
N MET A 288 -9.50 -3.61 9.66
CA MET A 288 -10.17 -2.96 10.79
C MET A 288 -11.61 -2.55 10.50
N MET A 289 -11.98 -2.35 9.23
CA MET A 289 -13.33 -1.98 8.83
C MET A 289 -14.24 -3.18 8.61
N HIS A 290 -13.74 -4.23 7.97
CA HIS A 290 -14.59 -5.29 7.43
C HIS A 290 -14.47 -6.62 8.15
N SER A 291 -13.30 -6.95 8.73
CA SER A 291 -13.07 -8.25 9.35
C SER A 291 -13.90 -8.45 10.62
N ASP A 292 -14.15 -9.71 10.92
CA ASP A 292 -14.96 -10.12 12.07
C ASP A 292 -14.19 -11.09 12.99
N ASP A 293 -14.89 -11.68 13.95
CA ASP A 293 -14.28 -12.61 14.91
C ASP A 293 -14.07 -14.02 14.32
N ASP A 294 -14.44 -14.23 13.06
CA ASP A 294 -14.16 -15.46 12.31
C ASP A 294 -12.99 -15.31 11.33
N GLY A 295 -12.60 -14.08 10.97
CA GLY A 295 -11.41 -13.86 10.15
C GLY A 295 -11.46 -12.64 9.27
N LEU A 296 -10.63 -12.68 8.20
CA LEU A 296 -10.54 -11.63 7.21
C LEU A 296 -11.81 -11.55 6.37
N VAL A 297 -12.40 -10.36 6.31
CA VAL A 297 -13.45 -10.02 5.35
C VAL A 297 -12.87 -9.07 4.32
N CYS A 298 -12.83 -9.51 3.07
CA CYS A 298 -12.22 -8.74 1.98
C CYS A 298 -13.28 -8.34 0.95
N PRO A 299 -13.41 -7.04 0.63
CA PRO A 299 -14.32 -6.60 -0.43
C PRO A 299 -14.06 -7.32 -1.75
N PRO A 300 -15.10 -7.73 -2.50
CA PRO A 300 -14.93 -8.59 -3.68
C PRO A 300 -13.99 -8.04 -4.75
N ARG A 301 -13.88 -6.72 -4.87
CA ARG A 301 -12.98 -6.10 -5.87
C ARG A 301 -11.50 -6.37 -5.59
N VAL A 302 -11.11 -6.48 -4.33
CA VAL A 302 -9.72 -6.71 -3.90
C VAL A 302 -9.50 -8.08 -3.25
N ALA A 303 -10.51 -8.97 -3.23
CA ALA A 303 -10.34 -10.34 -2.78
C ALA A 303 -9.48 -11.13 -3.78
N PRO A 304 -8.36 -11.77 -3.37
CA PRO A 304 -7.54 -12.58 -4.26
C PRO A 304 -8.32 -13.70 -4.95
N GLN A 305 -9.26 -14.30 -4.21
CA GLN A 305 -10.25 -15.23 -4.74
C GLN A 305 -11.65 -14.73 -4.38
N GLN A 306 -12.52 -14.58 -5.37
CA GLN A 306 -13.91 -14.13 -5.17
C GLN A 306 -14.82 -15.31 -4.89
N VAL A 307 -14.49 -16.47 -5.44
CA VAL A 307 -15.21 -17.73 -5.22
C VAL A 307 -14.22 -18.83 -4.97
N VAL A 308 -14.45 -19.61 -3.91
CA VAL A 308 -13.71 -20.84 -3.64
C VAL A 308 -14.67 -22.01 -3.67
N ILE A 309 -14.42 -22.96 -4.56
CA ILE A 309 -15.17 -24.21 -4.66
C ILE A 309 -14.44 -25.27 -3.84
N ILE A 310 -15.12 -25.84 -2.86
CA ILE A 310 -14.59 -26.89 -2.00
C ILE A 310 -15.21 -28.23 -2.42
N PRO A 311 -14.47 -29.09 -3.15
CA PRO A 311 -14.92 -30.44 -3.47
C PRO A 311 -15.14 -31.26 -2.19
N VAL A 312 -16.33 -31.86 -2.06
CA VAL A 312 -16.63 -32.81 -0.98
C VAL A 312 -16.58 -34.21 -1.56
N THR A 313 -15.51 -34.93 -1.28
CA THR A 313 -15.23 -36.27 -1.84
C THR A 313 -15.35 -37.35 -0.77
N PRO A 314 -16.59 -37.83 -0.45
CA PRO A 314 -16.78 -38.77 0.64
C PRO A 314 -16.29 -40.19 0.30
N LYS A 315 -16.16 -40.51 -0.99
CA LYS A 315 -15.70 -41.81 -1.50
C LYS A 315 -14.66 -41.60 -2.58
N GLU A 316 -13.60 -42.42 -2.56
CA GLU A 316 -12.53 -42.36 -3.55
C GLU A 316 -13.06 -42.62 -4.98
N GLU A 317 -14.01 -43.54 -5.14
CA GLU A 317 -14.60 -43.88 -6.43
C GLU A 317 -15.26 -42.70 -7.15
N SER A 318 -15.84 -41.73 -6.39
CA SER A 318 -16.51 -40.55 -6.96
C SER A 318 -15.60 -39.33 -7.03
N ARG A 319 -14.37 -39.42 -6.51
CA ARG A 319 -13.46 -38.26 -6.37
C ARG A 319 -13.20 -37.55 -7.69
N GLN A 320 -12.83 -38.32 -8.72
CA GLN A 320 -12.49 -37.73 -10.02
C GLN A 320 -13.71 -37.04 -10.67
N ALA A 321 -14.86 -37.67 -10.65
CA ALA A 321 -16.09 -37.09 -11.21
C ALA A 321 -16.49 -35.79 -10.51
N ILE A 322 -16.36 -35.72 -9.18
CA ILE A 322 -16.61 -34.51 -8.40
C ILE A 322 -15.60 -33.40 -8.75
N LEU A 323 -14.33 -33.72 -8.89
CA LEU A 323 -13.29 -32.75 -9.26
C LEU A 323 -13.54 -32.20 -10.67
N ASP A 324 -13.90 -33.04 -11.62
CA ASP A 324 -14.21 -32.64 -12.99
C ASP A 324 -15.43 -31.70 -13.04
N HIS A 325 -16.48 -32.01 -12.28
CA HIS A 325 -17.65 -31.14 -12.14
C HIS A 325 -17.29 -29.78 -11.51
N CYS A 326 -16.46 -29.76 -10.45
CA CYS A 326 -16.01 -28.53 -9.83
C CYS A 326 -15.18 -27.67 -10.80
N GLU A 327 -14.35 -28.27 -11.64
CA GLU A 327 -13.59 -27.53 -12.66
C GLU A 327 -14.46 -26.99 -13.78
N GLU A 328 -15.50 -27.71 -14.20
CA GLU A 328 -16.47 -27.20 -15.17
C GLU A 328 -17.23 -26.01 -14.61
N LEU A 329 -17.68 -26.11 -13.35
CA LEU A 329 -18.31 -24.98 -12.64
C LEU A 329 -17.35 -23.80 -12.53
N ALA A 330 -16.09 -24.03 -12.15
CA ALA A 330 -15.08 -22.98 -12.07
C ALA A 330 -14.85 -22.30 -13.43
N ARG A 331 -14.79 -23.07 -14.51
CA ARG A 331 -14.67 -22.55 -15.89
C ARG A 331 -15.84 -21.64 -16.25
N THR A 332 -17.05 -22.10 -15.94
CA THR A 332 -18.29 -21.33 -16.19
C THR A 332 -18.31 -20.01 -15.41
N LEU A 333 -17.87 -20.04 -14.14
CA LEU A 333 -17.80 -18.84 -13.31
C LEU A 333 -16.69 -17.89 -13.77
N ARG A 334 -15.51 -18.39 -14.14
CA ARG A 334 -14.39 -17.58 -14.67
C ARG A 334 -14.77 -16.85 -15.97
N ALA A 335 -15.72 -17.38 -16.74
CA ALA A 335 -16.24 -16.73 -17.94
C ALA A 335 -17.19 -15.56 -17.62
N LYS A 336 -17.64 -15.42 -16.37
CA LYS A 336 -18.46 -14.29 -15.93
C LYS A 336 -17.58 -13.07 -15.62
N ASN A 337 -18.17 -11.90 -15.85
CA ASN A 337 -17.51 -10.62 -15.64
C ASN A 337 -18.04 -9.95 -14.36
N PHE A 338 -17.12 -9.41 -13.57
CA PHE A 338 -17.42 -8.59 -12.39
C PHE A 338 -16.61 -7.30 -12.47
N HIS A 339 -17.28 -6.15 -12.61
CA HIS A 339 -16.64 -4.85 -12.80
C HIS A 339 -15.55 -4.83 -13.90
N GLY A 340 -15.87 -5.40 -15.08
CA GLY A 340 -14.96 -5.40 -16.22
C GLY A 340 -13.82 -6.44 -16.16
N GLN A 341 -13.78 -7.29 -15.14
CA GLN A 341 -12.76 -8.33 -14.97
C GLN A 341 -13.38 -9.72 -14.83
N PRO A 342 -12.76 -10.78 -15.35
CA PRO A 342 -13.19 -12.15 -15.08
C PRO A 342 -13.21 -12.45 -13.58
N LEU A 343 -14.18 -13.28 -13.14
CA LEU A 343 -14.21 -13.73 -11.74
C LEU A 343 -12.95 -14.54 -11.39
N ARG A 344 -12.37 -14.26 -10.25
CA ARG A 344 -11.26 -15.04 -9.65
C ARG A 344 -11.84 -16.21 -8.88
N VAL A 345 -11.69 -17.41 -9.44
CA VAL A 345 -12.30 -18.65 -8.91
C VAL A 345 -11.22 -19.70 -8.68
N LEU A 346 -11.18 -20.24 -7.48
CA LEU A 346 -10.30 -21.34 -7.07
C LEU A 346 -11.10 -22.60 -6.79
N VAL A 347 -10.60 -23.75 -7.26
CA VAL A 347 -11.05 -25.06 -6.79
C VAL A 347 -10.01 -25.60 -5.81
N ASP A 348 -10.40 -25.82 -4.56
CA ASP A 348 -9.50 -26.32 -3.53
C ASP A 348 -9.30 -27.85 -3.64
N ARG A 349 -8.27 -28.22 -4.39
CA ARG A 349 -7.92 -29.65 -4.67
C ARG A 349 -7.07 -30.32 -3.58
N ARG A 350 -6.71 -29.59 -2.52
CA ARG A 350 -5.87 -30.15 -1.46
C ARG A 350 -6.52 -31.38 -0.84
N ASP A 351 -5.69 -32.32 -0.41
CA ASP A 351 -6.17 -33.54 0.26
C ASP A 351 -6.39 -33.29 1.75
N LEU A 352 -7.45 -32.55 2.05
CA LEU A 352 -7.90 -32.20 3.40
C LEU A 352 -9.41 -32.42 3.52
N GLY A 353 -9.87 -32.76 4.71
CA GLY A 353 -11.29 -32.89 4.97
C GLY A 353 -12.06 -31.58 4.69
N GLY A 354 -13.27 -31.69 4.11
CA GLY A 354 -14.06 -30.52 3.71
C GLY A 354 -14.33 -29.52 4.84
N GLY A 355 -14.47 -29.99 6.08
CA GLY A 355 -14.58 -29.13 7.27
C GLY A 355 -13.33 -28.30 7.54
N ALA A 356 -12.14 -28.90 7.43
CA ALA A 356 -10.87 -28.21 7.61
C ALA A 356 -10.66 -27.14 6.53
N LYS A 357 -10.86 -27.50 5.25
CA LYS A 357 -10.82 -26.54 4.13
C LYS A 357 -11.76 -25.36 4.38
N LYS A 358 -13.02 -25.65 4.78
CA LYS A 358 -14.00 -24.59 5.06
C LYS A 358 -13.48 -23.61 6.10
N TRP A 359 -12.96 -24.09 7.23
CA TRP A 359 -12.48 -23.22 8.29
C TRP A 359 -11.24 -22.39 7.90
N GLU A 360 -10.34 -22.95 7.11
CA GLU A 360 -9.22 -22.19 6.57
C GLU A 360 -9.72 -21.04 5.67
N TRP A 361 -10.67 -21.33 4.77
CA TRP A 361 -11.23 -20.30 3.89
C TRP A 361 -12.09 -19.27 4.62
N VAL A 362 -12.77 -19.64 5.72
CA VAL A 362 -13.46 -18.68 6.58
C VAL A 362 -12.49 -17.64 7.14
N LYS A 363 -11.30 -18.05 7.55
CA LYS A 363 -10.29 -17.15 8.10
C LYS A 363 -9.68 -16.22 7.07
N THR A 364 -9.61 -16.65 5.81
CA THR A 364 -8.90 -15.94 4.73
C THR A 364 -9.80 -15.14 3.79
N VAL A 365 -11.09 -15.47 3.66
CA VAL A 365 -12.01 -14.89 2.64
C VAL A 365 -13.44 -14.77 3.12
N SER A 366 -13.75 -14.59 4.30
CA SER A 366 -15.06 -14.63 4.99
C SER A 366 -16.38 -14.30 4.23
N TYR A 367 -16.44 -14.18 2.90
CA TYR A 367 -17.67 -13.94 2.13
C TYR A 367 -18.01 -15.08 1.17
N THR A 368 -19.19 -15.61 1.28
CA THR A 368 -19.91 -16.53 0.37
C THR A 368 -19.35 -17.94 0.24
N HIS A 369 -19.75 -18.81 1.13
CA HIS A 369 -19.58 -20.26 0.99
C HIS A 369 -20.76 -20.83 0.18
N LEU A 370 -20.58 -20.96 -1.12
CA LEU A 370 -21.44 -21.86 -1.92
C LEU A 370 -21.05 -23.29 -1.57
N ARG A 371 -21.88 -23.97 -0.81
CA ARG A 371 -21.74 -25.42 -0.60
C ARG A 371 -22.20 -26.14 -1.86
N ALA A 372 -21.30 -26.83 -2.54
CA ALA A 372 -21.65 -27.78 -3.61
C ALA A 372 -22.51 -28.97 -3.11
N HIS A 373 -22.90 -28.96 -1.85
CA HIS A 373 -23.66 -30.01 -1.20
C HIS A 373 -25.14 -30.05 -1.57
N GLU A 374 -25.71 -28.94 -2.05
CA GLU A 374 -27.14 -28.87 -2.35
C GLU A 374 -27.48 -29.25 -3.78
N THR A 375 -26.47 -29.40 -4.65
CA THR A 375 -26.67 -29.78 -6.06
C THR A 375 -26.54 -31.28 -6.33
N SER A 376 -25.99 -32.06 -5.41
CA SER A 376 -25.86 -33.52 -5.58
C SER A 376 -27.11 -34.33 -5.18
N ALA A 377 -28.16 -33.68 -4.66
CA ALA A 377 -29.42 -34.36 -4.33
C ALA A 377 -30.41 -34.48 -5.49
N HIS A 378 -30.07 -33.98 -6.68
CA HIS A 378 -30.90 -33.99 -7.87
C HIS A 378 -30.15 -34.48 -9.15
N LEU A 379 -29.11 -35.30 -9.00
CA LEU A 379 -28.54 -36.07 -10.10
C LEU A 379 -28.73 -37.55 -9.89
#